data_1143c4c855fb87192f4902af4f6a1892
#
_entry.id   1143c4c855fb87192f4902af4f6a1892
#
_cell.length_a   1.000
_cell.length_b   1.000
_cell.length_c   1.000
_cell.angle_alpha   90.00
_cell.angle_beta   90.00
_cell.angle_gamma   90.00
#
_symmetry.space_group_name_H-M   'P 1'
#
loop_
_entity.id
_entity.type
_entity.pdbx_description
1 polymer ?
#
loop_
_entity_poly.entity_id
_entity_poly.type
_entity_poly.pdbx_seq_one_letter_code
_entity_poly.pdbx_strand_id
1 'polypeptide(L)'
;MLTTDFFTPIVDDPYWFGAISAANALSDVWAMGGRAVAALNIAMFPNHPEFFPSLHRIMQGGTDKMLEAGVAIIGGHTIRDKEPKFGYTVMGLIHPDKILDNTKARPGDVMLLTKKIGTGVISTGVKAGLCSEPVVEEFTLSMAALNKRAGEIMIETGVSTATDITGFGLIGHLHEVLSASRCMAHIRAGAVPFFEEAIRLVGMNKVPGGTMANLRNYSQHVRYHESVSETEKILINDAQTSGGLLIFVPAEKKTALIAALQKEGILAAYIGDVTEGDAKSAARIVVEQ
;
A
#
# COMPACT_ATOMS: atom_id res chain seq x y z
N MET A 1 -5.57 -7.41 17.33
CA MET A 1 -4.54 -6.48 16.82
C MET A 1 -5.06 -5.05 16.82
N LEU A 2 -4.15 -4.07 16.86
CA LEU A 2 -4.47 -2.66 16.74
C LEU A 2 -3.47 -2.04 15.76
N THR A 3 -3.93 -1.15 14.91
CA THR A 3 -3.11 -0.33 14.04
C THR A 3 -3.53 1.13 14.11
N THR A 4 -2.66 2.06 13.76
CA THR A 4 -2.95 3.51 13.77
C THR A 4 -2.26 4.17 12.60
N ASP A 5 -3.05 4.75 11.69
CA ASP A 5 -2.59 5.48 10.54
C ASP A 5 -3.32 6.80 10.38
N PHE A 6 -2.55 7.86 10.17
CA PHE A 6 -3.07 9.18 9.82
C PHE A 6 -2.02 9.95 9.00
N PHE A 7 -2.49 10.81 8.11
CA PHE A 7 -1.62 11.57 7.21
C PHE A 7 -2.25 12.87 6.76
N THR A 8 -1.49 13.70 6.09
CA THR A 8 -1.93 14.96 5.50
C THR A 8 -2.71 14.74 4.19
N PRO A 9 -3.53 15.68 3.72
CA PRO A 9 -4.30 15.53 2.49
C PRO A 9 -3.44 15.08 1.29
N ILE A 10 -3.89 14.00 0.64
CA ILE A 10 -3.24 13.40 -0.53
C ILE A 10 -3.98 13.73 -1.84
N VAL A 11 -5.24 14.14 -1.73
CA VAL A 11 -6.14 14.58 -2.79
C VAL A 11 -6.84 15.86 -2.36
N ASP A 12 -7.33 16.65 -3.32
CA ASP A 12 -7.96 17.96 -3.05
C ASP A 12 -9.40 17.82 -2.56
N ASP A 13 -10.14 16.79 -2.99
CA ASP A 13 -11.51 16.54 -2.51
C ASP A 13 -11.48 15.98 -1.07
N PRO A 14 -12.08 16.71 -0.10
CA PRO A 14 -12.11 16.30 1.30
C PRO A 14 -12.82 14.97 1.53
N TYR A 15 -13.88 14.66 0.77
CA TYR A 15 -14.56 13.36 0.90
C TYR A 15 -13.64 12.19 0.57
N TRP A 16 -12.94 12.28 -0.56
CA TRP A 16 -12.01 11.25 -0.97
C TRP A 16 -10.80 11.15 -0.04
N PHE A 17 -10.31 12.26 0.51
CA PHE A 17 -9.27 12.21 1.53
C PHE A 17 -9.73 11.39 2.76
N GLY A 18 -10.95 11.59 3.24
CA GLY A 18 -11.52 10.80 4.32
C GLY A 18 -11.68 9.32 3.98
N ALA A 19 -12.17 9.01 2.78
CA ALA A 19 -12.35 7.64 2.30
C ALA A 19 -11.00 6.90 2.17
N ILE A 20 -9.97 7.56 1.61
CA ILE A 20 -8.62 7.00 1.48
C ILE A 20 -8.00 6.78 2.87
N SER A 21 -8.19 7.70 3.81
CA SER A 21 -7.70 7.56 5.18
C SER A 21 -8.27 6.33 5.88
N ALA A 22 -9.56 6.05 5.67
CA ALA A 22 -10.20 4.84 6.19
C ALA A 22 -9.67 3.58 5.50
N ALA A 23 -9.56 3.58 4.16
CA ALA A 23 -9.05 2.43 3.40
C ALA A 23 -7.62 2.07 3.80
N ASN A 24 -6.76 3.09 3.98
CA ASN A 24 -5.38 2.89 4.42
C ASN A 24 -5.30 2.29 5.83
N ALA A 25 -5.99 2.88 6.81
CA ALA A 25 -5.92 2.40 8.20
C ALA A 25 -6.51 0.99 8.39
N LEU A 26 -7.45 0.57 7.54
CA LEU A 26 -8.02 -0.76 7.56
C LEU A 26 -7.10 -1.83 6.94
N SER A 27 -6.19 -1.42 6.08
CA SER A 27 -5.39 -2.30 5.22
C SER A 27 -4.49 -3.24 6.01
N ASP A 28 -3.81 -2.76 7.05
CA ASP A 28 -2.96 -3.56 7.94
C ASP A 28 -3.68 -4.77 8.52
N VAL A 29 -4.97 -4.58 8.90
CA VAL A 29 -5.77 -5.67 9.47
C VAL A 29 -5.95 -6.78 8.45
N TRP A 30 -6.24 -6.44 7.21
CA TRP A 30 -6.45 -7.44 6.16
C TRP A 30 -5.13 -8.04 5.66
N ALA A 31 -4.04 -7.26 5.61
CA ALA A 31 -2.72 -7.76 5.27
C ALA A 31 -2.27 -8.87 6.22
N MET A 32 -2.59 -8.75 7.51
CA MET A 32 -2.32 -9.79 8.51
C MET A 32 -3.36 -10.90 8.56
N GLY A 33 -4.37 -10.91 7.70
CA GLY A 33 -5.43 -11.92 7.67
C GLY A 33 -6.51 -11.74 8.74
N GLY A 34 -6.60 -10.55 9.33
CA GLY A 34 -7.58 -10.21 10.36
C GLY A 34 -8.92 -9.73 9.79
N ARG A 35 -9.91 -9.61 10.68
CA ARG A 35 -11.21 -8.98 10.43
C ARG A 35 -11.30 -7.70 11.25
N ALA A 36 -11.38 -6.55 10.59
CA ALA A 36 -11.60 -5.26 11.25
C ALA A 36 -13.00 -5.22 11.90
N VAL A 37 -13.10 -4.66 13.10
CA VAL A 37 -14.35 -4.68 13.88
C VAL A 37 -14.75 -3.31 14.40
N ALA A 38 -13.81 -2.46 14.80
CA ALA A 38 -14.08 -1.13 15.32
C ALA A 38 -12.96 -0.15 14.99
N ALA A 39 -13.28 1.12 14.95
CA ALA A 39 -12.30 2.18 14.69
C ALA A 39 -12.54 3.40 15.59
N LEU A 40 -11.44 4.11 15.87
CA LEU A 40 -11.45 5.45 16.47
C LEU A 40 -10.89 6.42 15.42
N ASN A 41 -11.58 7.51 15.13
CA ASN A 41 -11.04 8.54 14.24
C ASN A 41 -10.04 9.45 14.97
N ILE A 42 -9.03 9.89 14.25
CA ILE A 42 -8.03 10.86 14.69
C ILE A 42 -8.11 12.05 13.75
N ALA A 43 -8.39 13.25 14.27
CA ALA A 43 -8.45 14.46 13.49
C ALA A 43 -7.59 15.56 14.10
N MET A 44 -6.64 16.08 13.32
CA MET A 44 -5.87 17.27 13.65
C MET A 44 -6.24 18.34 12.63
N PHE A 45 -6.78 19.47 13.09
CA PHE A 45 -7.40 20.42 12.16
C PHE A 45 -7.27 21.87 12.61
N PRO A 46 -7.17 22.83 11.65
CA PRO A 46 -7.21 24.24 11.98
C PRO A 46 -8.54 24.63 12.63
N ASN A 47 -8.47 25.38 13.73
CA ASN A 47 -9.68 25.82 14.44
C ASN A 47 -10.20 27.15 13.86
N HIS A 48 -10.57 27.13 12.58
CA HIS A 48 -11.20 28.26 11.90
C HIS A 48 -12.50 27.79 11.23
N PRO A 49 -13.62 28.53 11.36
CA PRO A 49 -14.92 28.11 10.83
C PRO A 49 -14.93 27.77 9.34
N GLU A 50 -14.09 28.41 8.56
CA GLU A 50 -13.94 28.17 7.11
C GLU A 50 -13.50 26.74 6.76
N PHE A 51 -12.81 26.03 7.68
CA PHE A 51 -12.37 24.66 7.46
C PHE A 51 -13.38 23.58 7.91
N PHE A 52 -14.41 23.95 8.69
CA PHE A 52 -15.37 22.97 9.20
C PHE A 52 -16.18 22.23 8.12
N PRO A 53 -16.59 22.87 7.00
CA PRO A 53 -17.21 22.14 5.90
C PRO A 53 -16.31 21.04 5.32
N SER A 54 -15.00 21.34 5.17
CA SER A 54 -14.03 20.32 4.72
C SER A 54 -13.87 19.18 5.72
N LEU A 55 -13.76 19.47 7.02
CA LEU A 55 -13.71 18.44 8.06
C LEU A 55 -14.97 17.56 8.05
N HIS A 56 -16.14 18.16 7.89
CA HIS A 56 -17.41 17.41 7.77
C HIS A 56 -17.37 16.44 6.57
N ARG A 57 -16.92 16.91 5.41
CA ARG A 57 -16.79 16.08 4.21
C ARG A 57 -15.75 14.97 4.39
N ILE A 58 -14.62 15.22 5.04
CA ILE A 58 -13.61 14.21 5.38
C ILE A 58 -14.22 13.12 6.26
N MET A 59 -14.90 13.52 7.34
CA MET A 59 -15.57 12.58 8.25
C MET A 59 -16.65 11.75 7.54
N GLN A 60 -17.41 12.36 6.62
CA GLN A 60 -18.41 11.65 5.81
C GLN A 60 -17.74 10.58 4.94
N GLY A 61 -16.73 10.93 4.14
CA GLY A 61 -16.02 9.97 3.28
C GLY A 61 -15.43 8.81 4.07
N GLY A 62 -14.79 9.11 5.21
CA GLY A 62 -14.27 8.08 6.10
C GLY A 62 -15.36 7.19 6.70
N THR A 63 -16.49 7.77 7.11
CA THR A 63 -17.64 7.02 7.65
C THR A 63 -18.23 6.09 6.59
N ASP A 64 -18.45 6.59 5.37
CA ASP A 64 -18.99 5.78 4.28
C ASP A 64 -18.08 4.60 3.95
N LYS A 65 -16.76 4.82 3.96
CA LYS A 65 -15.76 3.76 3.72
C LYS A 65 -15.71 2.75 4.87
N MET A 66 -15.82 3.18 6.13
CA MET A 66 -15.92 2.28 7.28
C MET A 66 -17.22 1.43 7.24
N LEU A 67 -18.34 2.02 6.81
CA LEU A 67 -19.60 1.29 6.60
C LEU A 67 -19.45 0.25 5.48
N GLU A 68 -18.82 0.58 4.35
CA GLU A 68 -18.49 -0.36 3.27
C GLU A 68 -17.66 -1.54 3.79
N ALA A 69 -16.71 -1.26 4.68
CA ALA A 69 -15.88 -2.29 5.32
C ALA A 69 -16.65 -3.13 6.35
N GLY A 70 -17.81 -2.68 6.83
CA GLY A 70 -18.56 -3.29 7.92
C GLY A 70 -17.95 -3.03 9.30
N VAL A 71 -17.31 -1.87 9.49
CA VAL A 71 -16.58 -1.48 10.70
C VAL A 71 -17.29 -0.32 11.39
N ALA A 72 -17.52 -0.43 12.69
CA ALA A 72 -18.13 0.62 13.49
C ALA A 72 -17.10 1.65 13.94
N ILE A 73 -17.39 2.94 13.72
CA ILE A 73 -16.65 4.03 14.37
C ILE A 73 -17.26 4.20 15.78
N ILE A 74 -16.47 3.90 16.81
CA ILE A 74 -16.91 3.88 18.21
C ILE A 74 -16.45 5.08 19.02
N GLY A 75 -15.76 6.02 18.41
CA GLY A 75 -15.25 7.24 19.05
C GLY A 75 -14.09 7.83 18.26
N GLY A 76 -13.31 8.67 18.92
CA GLY A 76 -12.15 9.31 18.34
C GLY A 76 -11.64 10.47 19.14
N HIS A 77 -10.65 11.18 18.61
CA HIS A 77 -10.07 12.36 19.23
C HIS A 77 -9.76 13.44 18.20
N THR A 78 -9.99 14.70 18.57
CA THR A 78 -9.70 15.86 17.72
C THR A 78 -8.83 16.85 18.47
N ILE A 79 -7.74 17.30 17.83
CA ILE A 79 -6.90 18.38 18.36
C ILE A 79 -6.74 19.51 17.34
N ARG A 80 -6.30 20.67 17.81
CA ARG A 80 -5.95 21.81 16.94
C ARG A 80 -4.57 21.60 16.36
N ASP A 81 -4.44 21.77 15.05
CA ASP A 81 -3.16 21.80 14.36
C ASP A 81 -3.24 22.84 13.22
N LYS A 82 -2.11 23.33 12.76
CA LYS A 82 -2.04 24.26 11.63
C LYS A 82 -2.29 23.56 10.30
N GLU A 83 -1.95 22.29 10.19
CA GLU A 83 -2.05 21.45 9.01
C GLU A 83 -3.08 20.35 9.23
N PRO A 84 -4.07 20.17 8.34
CA PRO A 84 -5.02 19.09 8.43
C PRO A 84 -4.32 17.72 8.40
N LYS A 85 -4.67 16.85 9.36
CA LYS A 85 -4.31 15.43 9.37
C LYS A 85 -5.52 14.63 9.79
N PHE A 86 -5.74 13.51 9.13
CA PHE A 86 -6.87 12.65 9.41
C PHE A 86 -6.51 11.18 9.23
N GLY A 87 -7.11 10.34 10.04
CA GLY A 87 -6.92 8.90 9.99
C GLY A 87 -7.67 8.16 11.08
N TYR A 88 -7.26 6.94 11.34
CA TYR A 88 -7.95 6.05 12.26
C TYR A 88 -6.98 5.17 13.05
N THR A 89 -7.39 4.83 14.28
CA THR A 89 -6.94 3.64 14.96
C THR A 89 -7.97 2.55 14.71
N VAL A 90 -7.55 1.40 14.21
CA VAL A 90 -8.43 0.28 13.87
C VAL A 90 -8.13 -0.91 14.76
N MET A 91 -9.19 -1.52 15.30
CA MET A 91 -9.13 -2.80 16.02
C MET A 91 -9.58 -3.93 15.09
N GLY A 92 -8.74 -4.96 14.98
CA GLY A 92 -9.04 -6.19 14.25
C GLY A 92 -8.96 -7.41 15.15
N LEU A 93 -9.71 -8.44 14.78
CA LEU A 93 -9.68 -9.76 15.39
C LEU A 93 -9.07 -10.76 14.42
N ILE A 94 -8.19 -11.62 14.94
CA ILE A 94 -7.55 -12.68 14.18
C ILE A 94 -7.32 -13.89 15.10
N HIS A 95 -7.50 -15.08 14.55
CA HIS A 95 -7.14 -16.30 15.27
C HIS A 95 -5.62 -16.41 15.38
N PRO A 96 -5.04 -16.68 16.56
CA PRO A 96 -3.59 -16.70 16.75
C PRO A 96 -2.84 -17.59 15.74
N ASP A 97 -3.41 -18.76 15.42
CA ASP A 97 -2.79 -19.71 14.47
C ASP A 97 -2.92 -19.30 12.98
N LYS A 98 -3.66 -18.20 12.68
CA LYS A 98 -3.91 -17.73 11.31
C LYS A 98 -3.29 -16.37 11.02
N ILE A 99 -2.43 -15.88 11.91
CA ILE A 99 -1.74 -14.61 11.71
C ILE A 99 -0.76 -14.75 10.53
N LEU A 100 -0.92 -13.90 9.53
CA LEU A 100 0.04 -13.70 8.46
C LEU A 100 1.04 -12.63 8.91
N ASP A 101 2.13 -13.06 9.52
CA ASP A 101 3.21 -12.17 9.92
C ASP A 101 4.37 -12.18 8.93
N ASN A 102 5.24 -11.18 9.00
CA ASN A 102 6.34 -10.98 8.06
C ASN A 102 7.45 -12.05 8.14
N THR A 103 7.33 -13.08 9.00
CA THR A 103 8.38 -14.08 9.21
C THR A 103 8.18 -15.37 8.42
N LYS A 104 7.13 -15.44 7.60
CA LYS A 104 6.66 -16.71 7.00
C LYS A 104 6.86 -16.82 5.49
N ALA A 105 7.50 -15.87 4.82
CA ALA A 105 7.90 -16.05 3.43
C ALA A 105 8.93 -17.20 3.32
N ARG A 106 8.84 -18.00 2.27
CA ARG A 106 9.67 -19.19 2.07
C ARG A 106 10.27 -19.21 0.68
N PRO A 107 11.48 -19.77 0.51
CA PRO A 107 11.99 -20.10 -0.81
C PRO A 107 10.99 -20.95 -1.59
N GLY A 108 10.74 -20.57 -2.86
CA GLY A 108 9.72 -21.18 -3.70
C GLY A 108 8.36 -20.48 -3.65
N ASP A 109 8.15 -19.52 -2.74
CA ASP A 109 7.00 -18.64 -2.84
C ASP A 109 7.12 -17.70 -4.05
N VAL A 110 5.98 -17.34 -4.63
CA VAL A 110 5.87 -16.30 -5.65
C VAL A 110 5.21 -15.06 -5.05
N MET A 111 5.51 -13.89 -5.63
CA MET A 111 5.02 -12.60 -5.16
C MET A 111 3.96 -12.05 -6.10
N LEU A 112 2.78 -11.71 -5.56
CA LEU A 112 1.69 -11.07 -6.28
C LEU A 112 1.41 -9.68 -5.70
N LEU A 113 1.12 -8.71 -6.58
CA LEU A 113 0.75 -7.35 -6.20
C LEU A 113 -0.70 -7.08 -6.65
N THR A 114 -1.51 -6.44 -5.77
CA THR A 114 -2.96 -6.28 -5.99
C THR A 114 -3.41 -4.89 -6.40
N LYS A 115 -2.52 -3.89 -6.42
CA LYS A 115 -2.78 -2.54 -6.97
C LYS A 115 -1.56 -2.05 -7.75
N LYS A 116 -1.76 -1.06 -8.62
CA LYS A 116 -0.68 -0.35 -9.32
C LYS A 116 0.17 0.46 -8.35
N ILE A 117 1.44 0.66 -8.70
CA ILE A 117 2.42 1.51 -8.00
C ILE A 117 2.52 2.87 -8.69
N GLY A 118 2.74 3.95 -7.92
CA GLY A 118 2.97 5.30 -8.46
C GLY A 118 2.13 6.39 -7.81
N THR A 119 1.40 6.10 -6.72
CA THR A 119 0.49 7.08 -6.06
C THR A 119 1.23 8.28 -5.48
N GLY A 120 2.44 8.11 -4.97
CA GLY A 120 3.25 9.20 -4.43
C GLY A 120 3.71 10.18 -5.54
N VAL A 121 4.17 9.64 -6.66
CA VAL A 121 4.55 10.43 -7.84
C VAL A 121 3.33 11.16 -8.40
N ILE A 122 2.19 10.48 -8.57
CA ILE A 122 0.95 11.12 -9.08
C ILE A 122 0.48 12.23 -8.15
N SER A 123 0.45 12.01 -6.83
CA SER A 123 0.09 13.06 -5.87
C SER A 123 0.98 14.31 -6.01
N THR A 124 2.28 14.13 -6.28
CA THR A 124 3.19 15.24 -6.56
C THR A 124 2.83 15.95 -7.86
N GLY A 125 2.43 15.21 -8.90
CA GLY A 125 1.93 15.75 -10.16
C GLY A 125 0.63 16.52 -10.00
N VAL A 126 -0.32 16.01 -9.21
CA VAL A 126 -1.60 16.70 -8.88
C VAL A 126 -1.34 18.02 -8.20
N LYS A 127 -0.51 18.04 -7.15
CA LYS A 127 -0.10 19.29 -6.45
C LYS A 127 0.58 20.32 -7.38
N ALA A 128 1.19 19.86 -8.46
CA ALA A 128 1.81 20.71 -9.47
C ALA A 128 0.86 21.12 -10.61
N GLY A 129 -0.42 20.70 -10.59
CA GLY A 129 -1.41 20.98 -11.63
C GLY A 129 -1.12 20.28 -12.97
N LEU A 130 -0.45 19.14 -12.96
CA LEU A 130 0.03 18.44 -14.16
C LEU A 130 -0.84 17.23 -14.56
N CYS A 131 -1.78 16.82 -13.72
CA CYS A 131 -2.62 15.65 -13.95
C CYS A 131 -4.00 16.06 -14.47
N SER A 132 -4.53 15.30 -15.43
CA SER A 132 -5.90 15.46 -15.91
C SER A 132 -6.92 14.86 -14.93
N GLU A 133 -8.19 15.29 -15.02
CA GLU A 133 -9.27 14.75 -14.18
C GLU A 133 -9.38 13.21 -14.23
N PRO A 134 -9.33 12.53 -15.38
CA PRO A 134 -9.36 11.06 -15.42
C PRO A 134 -8.23 10.39 -14.65
N VAL A 135 -7.02 10.96 -14.68
CA VAL A 135 -5.88 10.48 -13.91
C VAL A 135 -6.13 10.65 -12.41
N VAL A 136 -6.62 11.82 -12.00
CA VAL A 136 -6.96 12.12 -10.59
C VAL A 136 -8.04 11.14 -10.11
N GLU A 137 -9.04 10.84 -10.93
CA GLU A 137 -10.07 9.87 -10.60
C GLU A 137 -9.51 8.45 -10.47
N GLU A 138 -8.74 7.96 -11.45
CA GLU A 138 -8.16 6.61 -11.45
C GLU A 138 -7.34 6.35 -10.18
N PHE A 139 -6.39 7.25 -9.84
CA PHE A 139 -5.53 7.02 -8.69
C PHE A 139 -6.26 7.19 -7.37
N THR A 140 -7.26 8.11 -7.29
CA THR A 140 -8.13 8.32 -6.12
C THR A 140 -8.95 7.07 -5.82
N LEU A 141 -9.61 6.50 -6.84
CA LEU A 141 -10.39 5.27 -6.71
C LEU A 141 -9.51 4.08 -6.33
N SER A 142 -8.31 3.97 -6.87
CA SER A 142 -7.35 2.94 -6.50
C SER A 142 -6.95 3.02 -5.02
N MET A 143 -6.65 4.22 -4.50
CA MET A 143 -6.34 4.42 -3.08
C MET A 143 -7.54 4.16 -2.18
N ALA A 144 -8.75 4.57 -2.60
CA ALA A 144 -9.99 4.36 -1.84
C ALA A 144 -10.51 2.92 -1.90
N ALA A 145 -10.01 2.08 -2.81
CA ALA A 145 -10.40 0.67 -2.88
C ALA A 145 -9.89 -0.11 -1.65
N LEU A 146 -10.81 -0.86 -1.01
CA LEU A 146 -10.49 -1.66 0.16
C LEU A 146 -9.70 -2.91 -0.19
N ASN A 147 -8.67 -3.23 0.58
CA ASN A 147 -7.94 -4.49 0.48
C ASN A 147 -8.68 -5.68 1.13
N LYS A 148 -9.92 -5.47 1.60
CA LYS A 148 -10.74 -6.46 2.31
C LYS A 148 -10.89 -7.77 1.55
N ARG A 149 -11.42 -7.70 0.33
CA ARG A 149 -11.70 -8.92 -0.44
C ARG A 149 -10.42 -9.65 -0.85
N ALA A 150 -9.34 -8.93 -1.17
CA ALA A 150 -8.03 -9.54 -1.40
C ALA A 150 -7.53 -10.28 -0.15
N GLY A 151 -7.66 -9.67 1.04
CA GLY A 151 -7.30 -10.29 2.32
C GLY A 151 -8.10 -11.56 2.62
N GLU A 152 -9.42 -11.57 2.37
CA GLU A 152 -10.27 -12.76 2.52
C GLU A 152 -9.81 -13.89 1.59
N ILE A 153 -9.58 -13.59 0.31
CA ILE A 153 -9.10 -14.55 -0.69
C ILE A 153 -7.73 -15.15 -0.32
N MET A 154 -6.82 -14.33 0.22
CA MET A 154 -5.53 -14.80 0.72
C MET A 154 -5.70 -15.91 1.77
N ILE A 155 -6.59 -15.69 2.75
CA ILE A 155 -6.86 -16.67 3.82
C ILE A 155 -7.50 -17.93 3.25
N GLU A 156 -8.46 -17.80 2.35
CA GLU A 156 -9.13 -18.93 1.68
C GLU A 156 -8.13 -19.79 0.88
N THR A 157 -7.14 -19.15 0.24
CA THR A 157 -6.11 -19.84 -0.57
C THR A 157 -5.00 -20.44 0.29
N GLY A 158 -4.75 -19.90 1.47
CA GLY A 158 -3.67 -20.30 2.37
C GLY A 158 -2.31 -19.86 1.84
N VAL A 159 -2.09 -18.54 1.82
CA VAL A 159 -0.82 -17.89 1.47
C VAL A 159 0.19 -18.03 2.61
N SER A 160 1.48 -17.83 2.33
CA SER A 160 2.55 -17.90 3.33
C SER A 160 2.53 -16.67 4.23
N THR A 161 2.53 -15.48 3.64
CA THR A 161 2.43 -14.18 4.31
C THR A 161 2.01 -13.10 3.34
N ALA A 162 1.72 -11.90 3.85
CA ALA A 162 1.45 -10.71 3.07
C ALA A 162 1.81 -9.45 3.87
N THR A 163 1.99 -8.36 3.15
CA THR A 163 2.02 -6.99 3.69
C THR A 163 1.29 -6.07 2.73
N ASP A 164 0.79 -4.94 3.19
CA ASP A 164 0.35 -3.88 2.28
C ASP A 164 1.52 -2.95 1.93
N ILE A 165 1.38 -2.22 0.82
CA ILE A 165 2.41 -1.32 0.34
C ILE A 165 2.02 0.12 0.63
N THR A 166 2.77 0.76 1.53
CA THR A 166 2.55 2.15 1.93
C THR A 166 3.82 3.00 1.82
N GLY A 167 4.14 3.80 2.79
CA GLY A 167 5.17 4.85 2.74
C GLY A 167 6.60 4.39 2.41
N PHE A 168 6.96 3.15 2.70
CA PHE A 168 8.29 2.61 2.37
C PHE A 168 8.42 2.09 0.93
N GLY A 169 7.33 2.13 0.15
CA GLY A 169 7.30 1.63 -1.22
C GLY A 169 7.43 0.11 -1.30
N LEU A 170 7.39 -0.43 -2.51
CA LEU A 170 7.49 -1.88 -2.71
C LEU A 170 8.80 -2.45 -2.14
N ILE A 171 9.92 -1.78 -2.36
CA ILE A 171 11.24 -2.25 -1.90
C ILE A 171 11.33 -2.28 -0.38
N GLY A 172 10.85 -1.23 0.31
CA GLY A 172 10.95 -1.16 1.76
C GLY A 172 10.13 -2.25 2.44
N HIS A 173 8.85 -2.41 2.06
CA HIS A 173 7.99 -3.45 2.62
C HIS A 173 8.47 -4.86 2.27
N LEU A 174 8.94 -5.09 1.03
CA LEU A 174 9.56 -6.36 0.66
C LEU A 174 10.81 -6.64 1.49
N HIS A 175 11.67 -5.63 1.71
CA HIS A 175 12.87 -5.79 2.53
C HIS A 175 12.54 -6.22 3.97
N GLU A 176 11.48 -5.65 4.57
CA GLU A 176 11.03 -6.03 5.92
C GLU A 176 10.66 -7.52 5.98
N VAL A 177 9.83 -7.99 5.04
CA VAL A 177 9.41 -9.40 4.97
C VAL A 177 10.61 -10.33 4.75
N LEU A 178 11.49 -10.02 3.78
CA LEU A 178 12.66 -10.86 3.48
C LEU A 178 13.67 -10.90 4.62
N SER A 179 13.84 -9.78 5.34
CA SER A 179 14.73 -9.72 6.50
C SER A 179 14.22 -10.57 7.65
N ALA A 180 12.92 -10.48 7.95
CA ALA A 180 12.28 -11.26 9.00
C ALA A 180 12.23 -12.76 8.67
N SER A 181 11.98 -13.11 7.40
CA SER A 181 11.93 -14.50 6.89
C SER A 181 13.30 -15.08 6.55
N ARG A 182 14.38 -14.28 6.55
CA ARG A 182 15.74 -14.67 6.15
C ARG A 182 15.84 -15.17 4.70
N CYS A 183 15.01 -14.63 3.81
CA CYS A 183 14.95 -14.98 2.40
C CYS A 183 15.57 -13.88 1.53
N MET A 184 15.67 -14.18 0.23
CA MET A 184 15.94 -13.25 -0.85
C MET A 184 14.77 -13.25 -1.83
N ALA A 185 14.70 -12.25 -2.71
CA ALA A 185 13.72 -12.21 -3.78
C ALA A 185 14.30 -11.67 -5.09
N HIS A 186 13.74 -12.18 -6.18
CA HIS A 186 13.95 -11.66 -7.53
C HIS A 186 12.67 -10.99 -8.02
N ILE A 187 12.75 -9.70 -8.40
CA ILE A 187 11.65 -8.93 -8.99
C ILE A 187 11.92 -8.74 -10.47
N ARG A 188 10.90 -8.96 -11.29
CA ARG A 188 10.88 -8.55 -12.70
C ARG A 188 10.28 -7.15 -12.79
N ALA A 189 11.12 -6.15 -13.08
CA ALA A 189 10.70 -4.75 -13.14
C ALA A 189 9.55 -4.53 -14.14
N GLY A 190 9.64 -5.15 -15.32
CA GLY A 190 8.61 -5.08 -16.36
C GLY A 190 7.28 -5.76 -16.00
N ALA A 191 7.23 -6.56 -14.92
CA ALA A 191 6.00 -7.17 -14.41
C ALA A 191 5.34 -6.36 -13.28
N VAL A 192 6.00 -5.34 -12.73
CA VAL A 192 5.42 -4.47 -11.71
C VAL A 192 4.41 -3.53 -12.38
N PRO A 193 3.14 -3.54 -11.95
CA PRO A 193 2.13 -2.71 -12.57
C PRO A 193 2.27 -1.25 -12.11
N PHE A 194 2.68 -0.36 -13.00
CA PHE A 194 2.75 1.08 -12.75
C PHE A 194 1.53 1.80 -13.32
N PHE A 195 1.17 2.93 -12.70
CA PHE A 195 0.33 3.90 -13.37
C PHE A 195 1.12 4.53 -14.53
N GLU A 196 0.54 4.61 -15.73
CA GLU A 196 1.19 5.22 -16.90
C GLU A 196 1.60 6.66 -16.63
N GLU A 197 0.72 7.39 -15.96
CA GLU A 197 0.98 8.78 -15.57
C GLU A 197 2.19 8.92 -14.63
N ALA A 198 2.41 7.97 -13.73
CA ALA A 198 3.58 7.99 -12.86
C ALA A 198 4.89 7.88 -13.68
N ILE A 199 4.91 7.04 -14.72
CA ILE A 199 6.05 6.93 -15.65
C ILE A 199 6.33 8.28 -16.30
N ARG A 200 5.30 8.96 -16.82
CA ARG A 200 5.41 10.28 -17.46
C ARG A 200 5.94 11.33 -16.49
N LEU A 201 5.41 11.36 -15.27
CA LEU A 201 5.79 12.34 -14.24
C LEU A 201 7.22 12.16 -13.73
N VAL A 202 7.71 10.93 -13.61
CA VAL A 202 9.13 10.66 -13.30
C VAL A 202 10.02 11.25 -14.39
N GLY A 203 9.67 11.06 -15.67
CA GLY A 203 10.38 11.69 -16.81
C GLY A 203 10.42 13.23 -16.74
N MET A 204 9.48 13.85 -16.02
CA MET A 204 9.43 15.30 -15.76
C MET A 204 10.09 15.70 -14.43
N ASN A 205 10.83 14.81 -13.78
CA ASN A 205 11.41 15.01 -12.44
C ASN A 205 10.40 15.38 -11.35
N LYS A 206 9.16 14.89 -11.44
CA LYS A 206 8.12 15.07 -10.42
C LYS A 206 8.09 13.89 -9.47
N VAL A 207 9.11 13.80 -8.63
CA VAL A 207 9.30 12.69 -7.68
C VAL A 207 9.25 13.25 -6.25
N PRO A 208 8.42 12.67 -5.35
CA PRO A 208 8.35 13.14 -3.97
C PRO A 208 9.63 12.83 -3.19
N GLY A 209 9.91 13.66 -2.18
CA GLY A 209 11.09 13.49 -1.31
C GLY A 209 11.12 12.14 -0.59
N GLY A 210 9.94 11.60 -0.22
CA GLY A 210 9.81 10.27 0.40
C GLY A 210 10.32 9.15 -0.50
N THR A 211 9.96 9.17 -1.78
CA THR A 211 10.43 8.21 -2.80
C THR A 211 11.96 8.26 -2.94
N MET A 212 12.52 9.46 -3.01
CA MET A 212 13.98 9.63 -3.09
C MET A 212 14.69 9.23 -1.80
N ALA A 213 14.03 9.38 -0.65
CA ALA A 213 14.54 8.86 0.63
C ALA A 213 14.53 7.32 0.64
N ASN A 214 13.44 6.69 0.19
CA ASN A 214 13.36 5.23 0.07
C ASN A 214 14.47 4.69 -0.83
N LEU A 215 14.63 5.25 -2.03
CA LEU A 215 15.67 4.84 -2.98
C LEU A 215 17.08 4.89 -2.35
N ARG A 216 17.38 5.92 -1.56
CA ARG A 216 18.67 6.03 -0.86
C ARG A 216 18.78 5.05 0.31
N ASN A 217 17.75 4.98 1.15
CA ASN A 217 17.78 4.20 2.40
C ASN A 217 17.87 2.70 2.14
N TYR A 218 17.21 2.22 1.07
CA TYR A 218 17.22 0.80 0.71
C TYR A 218 18.27 0.41 -0.32
N SER A 219 19.09 1.36 -0.84
CA SER A 219 20.08 1.11 -1.90
C SER A 219 21.04 -0.05 -1.61
N GLN A 220 21.46 -0.22 -0.36
CA GLN A 220 22.37 -1.31 0.05
C GLN A 220 21.68 -2.69 0.10
N HIS A 221 20.36 -2.74 0.09
CA HIS A 221 19.57 -3.97 0.19
C HIS A 221 19.06 -4.47 -1.16
N VAL A 222 19.30 -3.69 -2.24
CA VAL A 222 18.83 -3.99 -3.59
C VAL A 222 19.99 -4.02 -4.57
N ARG A 223 19.99 -5.01 -5.43
CA ARG A 223 20.85 -5.06 -6.63
C ARG A 223 19.99 -4.90 -7.86
N TYR A 224 20.18 -3.82 -8.59
CA TYR A 224 19.53 -3.59 -9.88
C TYR A 224 20.42 -4.09 -11.00
N HIS A 225 19.84 -4.90 -11.92
CA HIS A 225 20.49 -5.25 -13.17
C HIS A 225 20.59 -3.99 -14.06
N GLU A 226 21.57 -3.94 -14.96
CA GLU A 226 21.78 -2.81 -15.86
C GLU A 226 20.63 -2.54 -16.82
N SER A 227 19.80 -3.57 -17.11
CA SER A 227 18.60 -3.45 -17.94
C SER A 227 17.45 -2.68 -17.29
N VAL A 228 17.47 -2.47 -15.96
CA VAL A 228 16.41 -1.75 -15.23
C VAL A 228 16.61 -0.25 -15.38
N SER A 229 15.63 0.43 -15.97
CA SER A 229 15.68 1.88 -16.18
C SER A 229 15.64 2.68 -14.88
N GLU A 230 16.15 3.91 -14.89
CA GLU A 230 16.07 4.82 -13.74
C GLU A 230 14.61 5.12 -13.34
N THR A 231 13.71 5.19 -14.31
CA THR A 231 12.27 5.36 -14.05
C THR A 231 11.71 4.20 -13.25
N GLU A 232 12.01 2.97 -13.62
CA GLU A 232 11.58 1.78 -12.88
C GLU A 232 12.18 1.72 -11.48
N LYS A 233 13.47 2.04 -11.32
CA LYS A 233 14.12 2.12 -10.00
C LYS A 233 13.41 3.13 -9.08
N ILE A 234 13.05 4.29 -9.60
CA ILE A 234 12.32 5.32 -8.85
C ILE A 234 10.93 4.79 -8.47
N LEU A 235 10.16 4.26 -9.44
CA LEU A 235 8.78 3.84 -9.21
C LEU A 235 8.65 2.65 -8.28
N ILE A 236 9.55 1.68 -8.33
CA ILE A 236 9.57 0.53 -7.39
C ILE A 236 9.82 0.99 -5.95
N ASN A 237 10.51 2.13 -5.76
CA ASN A 237 10.72 2.76 -4.46
C ASN A 237 9.67 3.83 -4.10
N ASP A 238 8.68 4.08 -4.98
CA ASP A 238 7.71 5.15 -4.75
C ASP A 238 6.88 4.91 -3.50
N ALA A 239 6.85 5.91 -2.62
CA ALA A 239 6.03 5.89 -1.42
C ALA A 239 4.55 5.85 -1.80
N GLN A 240 3.82 4.83 -1.34
CA GLN A 240 2.41 4.66 -1.67
C GLN A 240 1.53 5.17 -0.53
N THR A 241 0.35 5.65 -0.89
CA THR A 241 -0.75 5.86 0.03
C THR A 241 -1.84 4.85 -0.29
N SER A 242 -2.27 4.07 0.70
CA SER A 242 -3.31 3.05 0.55
C SER A 242 -3.07 2.12 -0.65
N GLY A 243 -1.86 1.59 -0.75
CA GLY A 243 -1.47 0.67 -1.82
C GLY A 243 -2.13 -0.70 -1.71
N GLY A 244 -1.75 -1.59 -2.62
CA GLY A 244 -2.24 -2.97 -2.66
C GLY A 244 -1.50 -3.86 -1.67
N LEU A 245 -1.93 -5.12 -1.63
CA LEU A 245 -1.23 -6.17 -0.90
C LEU A 245 -0.10 -6.74 -1.75
N LEU A 246 1.05 -6.94 -1.13
CA LEU A 246 2.13 -7.80 -1.60
C LEU A 246 1.94 -9.17 -0.95
N ILE A 247 1.58 -10.16 -1.74
CA ILE A 247 1.19 -11.48 -1.28
C ILE A 247 2.27 -12.50 -1.63
N PHE A 248 2.68 -13.29 -0.66
CA PHE A 248 3.63 -14.39 -0.82
C PHE A 248 2.86 -15.71 -0.76
N VAL A 249 2.90 -16.47 -1.83
CA VAL A 249 2.11 -17.69 -1.98
C VAL A 249 2.94 -18.81 -2.58
N PRO A 250 2.81 -20.07 -2.09
CA PRO A 250 3.46 -21.21 -2.70
C PRO A 250 3.18 -21.30 -4.20
N ALA A 251 4.20 -21.59 -5.01
CA ALA A 251 4.11 -21.54 -6.47
C ALA A 251 2.96 -22.40 -7.03
N GLU A 252 2.66 -23.53 -6.40
CA GLU A 252 1.55 -24.42 -6.79
C GLU A 252 0.16 -23.80 -6.60
N LYS A 253 0.03 -22.80 -5.73
CA LYS A 253 -1.23 -22.09 -5.46
C LYS A 253 -1.39 -20.80 -6.28
N LYS A 254 -0.33 -20.37 -6.97
CA LYS A 254 -0.31 -19.11 -7.75
C LYS A 254 -1.51 -18.96 -8.68
N THR A 255 -1.75 -19.98 -9.51
CA THR A 255 -2.82 -19.93 -10.53
C THR A 255 -4.20 -19.82 -9.89
N ALA A 256 -4.44 -20.56 -8.80
CA ALA A 256 -5.72 -20.50 -8.09
C ALA A 256 -5.94 -19.14 -7.43
N LEU A 257 -4.92 -18.54 -6.81
CA LEU A 257 -4.99 -17.21 -6.20
C LEU A 257 -5.24 -16.13 -7.25
N ILE A 258 -4.51 -16.15 -8.37
CA ILE A 258 -4.71 -15.20 -9.47
C ILE A 258 -6.14 -15.27 -10.00
N ALA A 259 -6.66 -16.48 -10.28
CA ALA A 259 -8.01 -16.66 -10.77
C ALA A 259 -9.08 -16.17 -9.77
N ALA A 260 -8.88 -16.40 -8.47
CA ALA A 260 -9.79 -15.94 -7.43
C ALA A 260 -9.82 -14.41 -7.31
N LEU A 261 -8.65 -13.74 -7.35
CA LEU A 261 -8.55 -12.29 -7.32
C LEU A 261 -9.16 -11.66 -8.59
N GLN A 262 -8.85 -12.18 -9.77
CA GLN A 262 -9.37 -11.67 -11.04
C GLN A 262 -10.89 -11.83 -11.15
N LYS A 263 -11.47 -12.89 -10.59
CA LYS A 263 -12.93 -13.08 -10.53
C LYS A 263 -13.65 -11.95 -9.79
N GLU A 264 -12.99 -11.34 -8.82
CA GLU A 264 -13.50 -10.18 -8.07
C GLU A 264 -13.05 -8.84 -8.68
N GLY A 265 -12.45 -8.84 -9.87
CA GLY A 265 -11.94 -7.63 -10.53
C GLY A 265 -10.70 -7.04 -9.87
N ILE A 266 -10.01 -7.80 -9.01
CA ILE A 266 -8.80 -7.36 -8.32
C ILE A 266 -7.58 -7.67 -9.19
N LEU A 267 -6.69 -6.68 -9.34
CA LEU A 267 -5.40 -6.87 -10.00
C LEU A 267 -4.62 -8.00 -9.30
N ALA A 268 -3.99 -8.86 -10.07
CA ALA A 268 -3.15 -9.95 -9.57
C ALA A 268 -1.88 -10.04 -10.43
N ALA A 269 -0.95 -9.12 -10.21
CA ALA A 269 0.30 -9.05 -10.96
C ALA A 269 1.37 -9.95 -10.31
N TYR A 270 1.84 -10.96 -11.02
CA TYR A 270 2.96 -11.79 -10.60
C TYR A 270 4.27 -11.07 -10.90
N ILE A 271 4.93 -10.57 -9.84
CA ILE A 271 6.08 -9.67 -9.97
C ILE A 271 7.44 -10.33 -9.69
N GLY A 272 7.48 -11.55 -9.15
CA GLY A 272 8.77 -12.17 -8.82
C GLY A 272 8.66 -13.37 -7.89
N ASP A 273 9.82 -13.89 -7.51
CA ASP A 273 9.99 -15.15 -6.79
C ASP A 273 10.85 -14.96 -5.53
N VAL A 274 10.56 -15.75 -4.49
CA VAL A 274 11.34 -15.81 -3.25
C VAL A 274 12.35 -16.95 -3.38
N THR A 275 13.61 -16.69 -3.00
CA THR A 275 14.71 -17.63 -3.05
C THR A 275 15.38 -17.78 -1.69
N GLU A 276 16.25 -18.77 -1.56
CA GLU A 276 17.07 -18.96 -0.35
C GLU A 276 17.90 -17.70 -0.05
N GLY A 277 17.98 -17.34 1.21
CA GLY A 277 18.77 -16.21 1.66
C GLY A 277 20.27 -16.55 1.67
N ASP A 278 21.08 -15.66 1.13
CA ASP A 278 22.53 -15.70 1.33
C ASP A 278 22.90 -14.91 2.59
N ALA A 279 23.35 -15.61 3.63
CA ALA A 279 23.75 -14.99 4.90
C ALA A 279 24.93 -14.01 4.75
N LYS A 280 25.70 -14.08 3.64
CA LYS A 280 26.83 -13.20 3.36
C LYS A 280 26.43 -11.97 2.54
N SER A 281 25.23 -11.97 1.92
CA SER A 281 24.76 -10.86 1.10
C SER A 281 24.02 -9.82 1.93
N ALA A 282 24.43 -8.56 1.84
CA ALA A 282 23.65 -7.42 2.34
C ALA A 282 22.40 -7.16 1.47
N ALA A 283 22.49 -7.40 0.15
CA ALA A 283 21.40 -7.23 -0.78
C ALA A 283 20.51 -8.49 -0.76
N ARG A 284 19.25 -8.31 -0.32
CA ARG A 284 18.23 -9.36 -0.29
C ARG A 284 17.29 -9.32 -1.50
N ILE A 285 17.33 -8.26 -2.29
CA ILE A 285 16.45 -8.04 -3.42
C ILE A 285 17.31 -7.90 -4.68
N VAL A 286 16.97 -8.66 -5.70
CA VAL A 286 17.51 -8.52 -7.05
C VAL A 286 16.37 -8.05 -7.97
N VAL A 287 16.61 -6.98 -8.71
CA VAL A 287 15.63 -6.45 -9.68
C VAL A 287 16.23 -6.56 -11.07
N GLU A 288 15.52 -7.23 -11.96
CA GLU A 288 15.88 -7.45 -13.35
C GLU A 288 14.70 -7.14 -14.28
N GLN A 289 14.91 -7.12 -15.60
CA GLN A 289 13.84 -6.83 -16.56
C GLN A 289 12.90 -8.03 -16.74
#